data_c4e6f9ae1f896431c41d806d721df41e
#
_entry.id   c4e6f9ae1f896431c41d806d721df41e
#
_cell.length_a   1.000
_cell.length_b   1.000
_cell.length_c   1.000
_cell.angle_alpha   90.00
_cell.angle_beta   90.00
_cell.angle_gamma   90.00
#
_symmetry.space_group_name_H-M   'P 1'
#
loop_
_entity.id
_entity.type
_entity.pdbx_description
1 polymer ?
#
loop_
_entity_poly.entity_id
_entity_poly.type
_entity_poly.pdbx_seq_one_letter_code
_entity_poly.pdbx_strand_id
1 'polypeptide(L)'
;SLLPEYSFVEWGGNSSTVPNQGTINAVLFRTDKFDLLEEGHYFLCTDPSKSLLSWDNSSGNKRFTVWAKLKIKETGDIFYYFITHLDHQGSDARNEGTRVNMEKVRSISGHYPAIICGDHNSSAIRYPFYDLCSAYMADSRKVSETPFPWPKDGTLCKWDPEKKDGTRLDYVWVKGMKVHTYNHINETFGRSVTPSDHFPVIVNVSLEPFVASHTRYVDINAADGGDGSKSAPFRNIQEAVDATCNGDTIYVAQGYYTVTESEQFKGRDATLNIPHSLDIFGGYDSAFKEVTGRTVLSGDLWL
;
A
#
# COMPACT_ATOMS: atom_id res chain seq x y z
N SER A 1 29.30 14.02 4.67
CA SER A 1 28.37 12.91 4.92
C SER A 1 29.05 11.90 5.85
N LEU A 2 28.35 11.41 6.87
CA LEU A 2 28.84 10.31 7.72
C LEU A 2 28.71 8.94 7.03
N LEU A 3 27.91 8.87 5.96
CA LEU A 3 27.64 7.68 5.15
C LEU A 3 27.77 8.05 3.67
N PRO A 4 28.98 8.19 3.12
CA PRO A 4 29.20 8.67 1.76
C PRO A 4 28.67 7.72 0.68
N GLU A 5 28.50 6.43 1.01
CA GLU A 5 27.95 5.40 0.15
C GLU A 5 26.41 5.43 0.06
N TYR A 6 25.74 6.28 0.85
CA TYR A 6 24.28 6.43 0.83
C TYR A 6 23.87 7.78 0.26
N SER A 7 22.75 7.77 -0.44
CA SER A 7 21.94 8.93 -0.77
C SER A 7 20.56 8.80 -0.15
N PHE A 8 19.77 9.86 -0.18
CA PHE A 8 18.45 9.85 0.42
C PHE A 8 17.47 10.72 -0.35
N VAL A 9 16.20 10.37 -0.22
CA VAL A 9 15.02 11.16 -0.60
C VAL A 9 14.26 11.44 0.67
N GLU A 10 14.02 12.68 0.99
CA GLU A 10 13.32 13.06 2.22
C GLU A 10 12.29 14.16 1.98
N TRP A 11 11.27 14.14 2.82
CA TRP A 11 10.33 15.24 2.99
C TRP A 11 10.00 15.37 4.47
N GLY A 12 9.87 16.61 4.94
CA GLY A 12 9.52 16.88 6.32
C GLY A 12 9.72 18.34 6.71
N GLY A 13 9.44 18.64 7.97
CA GLY A 13 9.62 19.97 8.50
C GLY A 13 8.46 20.91 8.15
N ASN A 14 7.27 20.62 8.62
CA ASN A 14 6.07 21.39 8.34
C ASN A 14 5.82 22.57 9.28
N SER A 15 6.82 23.06 9.92
CA SER A 15 6.70 24.35 10.57
C SER A 15 7.28 25.44 9.66
N SER A 16 6.44 26.29 9.13
CA SER A 16 6.89 27.51 8.42
C SER A 16 7.64 28.47 9.35
N THR A 17 7.71 28.18 10.64
CA THR A 17 8.29 29.07 11.65
C THR A 17 9.49 28.49 12.37
N VAL A 18 9.71 27.17 12.34
CA VAL A 18 10.87 26.51 12.96
C VAL A 18 11.40 25.40 12.07
N PRO A 19 12.55 25.61 11.39
CA PRO A 19 13.23 24.54 10.67
C PRO A 19 13.52 23.36 11.62
N ASN A 20 13.20 22.12 11.19
CA ASN A 20 13.46 20.86 11.90
C ASN A 20 12.53 20.53 13.10
N GLN A 21 11.37 21.14 13.23
CA GLN A 21 10.32 20.65 14.13
C GLN A 21 9.19 20.05 13.31
N GLY A 22 9.24 18.74 13.13
CA GLY A 22 8.21 17.98 12.43
C GLY A 22 8.65 16.56 12.14
N THR A 23 7.71 15.74 11.75
CA THR A 23 8.01 14.38 11.27
C THR A 23 8.80 14.47 9.98
N ILE A 24 9.89 13.72 9.87
CA ILE A 24 10.66 13.54 8.64
C ILE A 24 10.49 12.08 8.22
N ASN A 25 10.11 11.86 6.97
CA ASN A 25 10.17 10.57 6.32
C ASN A 25 11.31 10.59 5.29
N ALA A 26 12.17 9.59 5.31
CA ALA A 26 13.29 9.52 4.39
C ALA A 26 13.51 8.09 3.88
N VAL A 27 13.77 7.97 2.58
CA VAL A 27 14.27 6.74 1.95
C VAL A 27 15.78 6.90 1.78
N LEU A 28 16.56 6.10 2.50
CA LEU A 28 18.00 6.02 2.33
C LEU A 28 18.33 4.82 1.44
N PHE A 29 19.23 4.99 0.48
CA PHE A 29 19.64 3.92 -0.42
C PHE A 29 21.14 3.98 -0.72
N ARG A 30 21.73 2.83 -0.97
CA ARG A 30 23.14 2.71 -1.35
C ARG A 30 23.34 3.11 -2.80
N THR A 31 24.20 4.08 -3.04
CA THR A 31 24.48 4.63 -4.37
C THR A 31 25.31 3.68 -5.25
N ASP A 32 26.02 2.73 -4.66
CA ASP A 32 26.72 1.67 -5.38
C ASP A 32 25.78 0.55 -5.87
N LYS A 33 24.57 0.43 -5.28
CA LYS A 33 23.58 -0.61 -5.60
C LYS A 33 22.42 -0.10 -6.42
N PHE A 34 22.01 1.15 -6.24
CA PHE A 34 20.79 1.69 -6.81
C PHE A 34 21.02 3.02 -7.53
N ASP A 35 20.29 3.21 -8.64
CA ASP A 35 20.07 4.52 -9.25
C ASP A 35 18.70 5.03 -8.84
N LEU A 36 18.62 6.28 -8.42
CA LEU A 36 17.35 6.99 -8.22
C LEU A 36 16.84 7.48 -9.57
N LEU A 37 15.64 7.03 -9.98
CA LEU A 37 15.03 7.42 -11.25
C LEU A 37 14.02 8.55 -11.07
N GLU A 38 13.18 8.45 -10.03
CA GLU A 38 12.13 9.41 -9.71
C GLU A 38 11.92 9.45 -8.21
N GLU A 39 11.41 10.55 -7.70
CA GLU A 39 11.08 10.73 -6.29
C GLU A 39 9.86 11.62 -6.12
N GLY A 40 9.25 11.55 -4.94
CA GLY A 40 8.17 12.45 -4.62
C GLY A 40 7.57 12.22 -3.23
N HIS A 41 6.51 12.96 -2.96
CA HIS A 41 5.75 12.83 -1.73
C HIS A 41 4.28 13.15 -1.99
N TYR A 42 3.43 12.77 -1.04
CA TYR A 42 2.02 13.16 -0.99
C TYR A 42 1.55 13.22 0.46
N PHE A 43 0.52 14.03 0.71
CA PHE A 43 -0.01 14.20 2.06
C PHE A 43 -1.15 13.21 2.33
N LEU A 44 -1.22 12.75 3.57
CA LEU A 44 -2.28 11.86 4.06
C LEU A 44 -3.43 12.71 4.60
N CYS A 45 -4.22 13.24 3.68
CA CYS A 45 -5.35 14.12 3.96
C CYS A 45 -6.37 14.07 2.81
N THR A 46 -7.46 14.81 2.91
CA THR A 46 -8.55 14.85 1.92
C THR A 46 -8.11 15.33 0.53
N ASP A 47 -7.02 16.09 0.45
CA ASP A 47 -6.38 16.48 -0.80
C ASP A 47 -4.88 16.16 -0.73
N PRO A 48 -4.44 15.00 -1.24
CA PRO A 48 -3.05 14.58 -1.13
C PRO A 48 -2.01 15.50 -1.77
N SER A 49 -2.43 16.49 -2.56
CA SER A 49 -1.53 17.51 -3.12
C SER A 49 -1.24 18.66 -2.14
N LYS A 50 -1.96 18.72 -1.02
CA LYS A 50 -1.91 19.83 -0.07
C LYS A 50 -1.56 19.39 1.33
N SER A 51 -0.75 20.18 2.01
CA SER A 51 -0.38 19.98 3.42
C SER A 51 -1.52 20.42 4.34
N LEU A 52 -2.48 19.52 4.59
CA LEU A 52 -3.67 19.78 5.41
C LEU A 52 -3.73 18.83 6.61
N LEU A 53 -4.42 19.25 7.67
CA LEU A 53 -4.97 18.37 8.69
C LEU A 53 -6.35 17.92 8.21
N SER A 54 -6.65 16.63 8.33
CA SER A 54 -7.89 16.06 7.82
C SER A 54 -8.45 15.01 8.78
N TRP A 55 -9.74 14.79 8.66
CA TRP A 55 -10.49 13.82 9.45
C TRP A 55 -10.40 14.15 10.95
N ASP A 56 -10.21 13.15 11.80
CA ASP A 56 -10.04 13.30 13.24
C ASP A 56 -8.57 13.47 13.67
N ASN A 57 -7.69 13.96 12.76
CA ASN A 57 -6.28 14.23 13.07
C ASN A 57 -6.16 15.35 14.11
N SER A 58 -6.24 14.96 15.39
CA SER A 58 -6.11 15.85 16.54
C SER A 58 -4.67 15.98 17.04
N SER A 59 -3.73 15.19 16.51
CA SER A 59 -2.31 15.29 16.88
C SER A 59 -1.66 16.60 16.43
N GLY A 60 -2.28 17.31 15.48
CA GLY A 60 -1.72 18.51 14.86
C GLY A 60 -0.59 18.22 13.86
N ASN A 61 -0.19 16.95 13.71
CA ASN A 61 0.86 16.55 12.77
C ASN A 61 0.29 16.32 11.37
N LYS A 62 0.79 17.06 10.41
CA LYS A 62 0.47 16.81 9.00
C LYS A 62 1.24 15.57 8.54
N ARG A 63 0.52 14.50 8.25
CA ARG A 63 1.11 13.22 7.84
C ARG A 63 1.29 13.17 6.34
N PHE A 64 2.32 12.48 5.88
CA PHE A 64 2.69 12.36 4.49
C PHE A 64 3.47 11.07 4.24
N THR A 65 3.57 10.68 2.99
CA THR A 65 4.38 9.57 2.51
C THR A 65 5.40 10.10 1.52
N VAL A 66 6.64 9.64 1.64
CA VAL A 66 7.73 9.89 0.69
C VAL A 66 7.95 8.63 -0.13
N TRP A 67 8.31 8.78 -1.40
CA TRP A 67 8.59 7.64 -2.25
C TRP A 67 9.78 7.89 -3.18
N ALA A 68 10.43 6.79 -3.56
CA ALA A 68 11.51 6.74 -4.53
C ALA A 68 11.26 5.62 -5.54
N LYS A 69 11.54 5.86 -6.80
CA LYS A 69 11.65 4.85 -7.86
C LYS A 69 13.12 4.52 -8.02
N LEU A 70 13.49 3.31 -7.72
CA LEU A 70 14.87 2.85 -7.68
C LEU A 70 15.12 1.79 -8.75
N LYS A 71 16.28 1.85 -9.37
CA LYS A 71 16.78 0.83 -10.30
C LYS A 71 17.95 0.09 -9.68
N ILE A 72 17.90 -1.23 -9.66
CA ILE A 72 19.01 -2.09 -9.23
C ILE A 72 20.09 -2.04 -10.32
N LYS A 73 21.28 -1.58 -10.01
CA LYS A 73 22.38 -1.43 -10.98
C LYS A 73 22.84 -2.75 -11.58
N GLU A 74 22.83 -3.80 -10.78
CA GLU A 74 23.28 -5.14 -11.17
C GLU A 74 22.37 -5.80 -12.20
N THR A 75 21.04 -5.74 -11.98
CA THR A 75 20.04 -6.45 -12.81
C THR A 75 19.31 -5.54 -13.79
N GLY A 76 19.25 -4.23 -13.50
CA GLY A 76 18.44 -3.28 -14.25
C GLY A 76 16.98 -3.24 -13.83
N ASP A 77 16.56 -4.07 -12.90
CA ASP A 77 15.19 -4.11 -12.40
C ASP A 77 14.80 -2.84 -11.65
N ILE A 78 13.53 -2.49 -11.74
CA ILE A 78 12.98 -1.28 -11.15
C ILE A 78 11.94 -1.65 -10.10
N PHE A 79 11.94 -0.95 -8.97
CA PHE A 79 10.93 -1.04 -7.93
C PHE A 79 10.68 0.32 -7.29
N TYR A 80 9.56 0.41 -6.57
CA TYR A 80 9.20 1.61 -5.81
C TYR A 80 9.31 1.35 -4.31
N TYR A 81 9.77 2.36 -3.60
CA TYR A 81 9.89 2.32 -2.14
C TYR A 81 9.17 3.52 -1.55
N PHE A 82 8.21 3.25 -0.68
CA PHE A 82 7.41 4.24 0.02
C PHE A 82 7.68 4.16 1.52
N ILE A 83 7.79 5.31 2.18
CA ILE A 83 7.89 5.40 3.63
C ILE A 83 6.80 6.30 4.18
N THR A 84 6.07 5.81 5.17
CA THR A 84 4.90 6.46 5.74
C THR A 84 4.96 6.49 7.26
N HIS A 85 4.24 7.45 7.86
CA HIS A 85 4.01 7.50 9.30
C HIS A 85 2.58 8.02 9.52
N LEU A 86 1.66 7.13 9.89
CA LEU A 86 0.25 7.46 10.09
C LEU A 86 0.02 8.23 11.39
N ASP A 87 -1.17 8.80 11.54
CA ASP A 87 -1.54 9.54 12.75
C ASP A 87 -1.65 8.62 13.97
N HIS A 88 -1.11 9.05 15.11
CA HIS A 88 -1.11 8.23 16.32
C HIS A 88 -2.36 8.39 17.19
N GLN A 89 -3.18 9.42 16.97
CA GLN A 89 -4.39 9.73 17.75
C GLN A 89 -5.67 9.42 16.97
N GLY A 90 -5.83 9.98 15.78
CA GLY A 90 -7.05 9.87 14.99
C GLY A 90 -7.22 8.50 14.34
N SER A 91 -8.34 7.84 14.60
CA SER A 91 -8.65 6.54 13.98
C SER A 91 -9.05 6.69 12.52
N ASP A 92 -9.86 7.70 12.20
CA ASP A 92 -10.27 7.99 10.84
C ASP A 92 -9.09 8.51 10.02
N ALA A 93 -8.23 9.34 10.62
CA ALA A 93 -7.00 9.79 9.97
C ALA A 93 -6.07 8.62 9.62
N ARG A 94 -5.97 7.56 10.45
CA ARG A 94 -5.22 6.34 10.12
C ARG A 94 -5.88 5.55 9.00
N ASN A 95 -7.17 5.32 9.08
CA ASN A 95 -7.89 4.49 8.11
C ASN A 95 -7.91 5.16 6.74
N GLU A 96 -8.29 6.43 6.67
CA GLU A 96 -8.34 7.17 5.41
C GLU A 96 -6.92 7.47 4.87
N GLY A 97 -5.95 7.73 5.76
CA GLY A 97 -4.55 7.83 5.37
C GLY A 97 -4.01 6.53 4.78
N THR A 98 -4.45 5.38 5.29
CA THR A 98 -4.14 4.07 4.69
C THR A 98 -4.76 3.91 3.31
N ARG A 99 -6.04 4.33 3.14
CA ARG A 99 -6.71 4.33 1.84
C ARG A 99 -5.94 5.18 0.81
N VAL A 100 -5.58 6.41 1.20
CA VAL A 100 -4.75 7.29 0.36
C VAL A 100 -3.42 6.61 0.00
N ASN A 101 -2.75 5.95 0.96
CA ASN A 101 -1.52 5.22 0.68
C ASN A 101 -1.73 4.13 -0.37
N MET A 102 -2.75 3.30 -0.24
CA MET A 102 -3.00 2.20 -1.18
C MET A 102 -3.37 2.72 -2.58
N GLU A 103 -4.20 3.75 -2.68
CA GLU A 103 -4.52 4.42 -3.94
C GLU A 103 -3.25 5.00 -4.62
N LYS A 104 -2.39 5.66 -3.84
CA LYS A 104 -1.15 6.25 -4.34
C LYS A 104 -0.10 5.19 -4.71
N VAL A 105 0.05 4.13 -3.93
CA VAL A 105 0.93 3.02 -4.30
C VAL A 105 0.49 2.41 -5.62
N ARG A 106 -0.81 2.14 -5.81
CA ARG A 106 -1.37 1.62 -7.07
C ARG A 106 -1.09 2.57 -8.23
N SER A 107 -1.43 3.86 -8.09
CA SER A 107 -1.32 4.83 -9.17
C SER A 107 0.13 5.18 -9.54
N ILE A 108 1.05 5.20 -8.57
CA ILE A 108 2.45 5.58 -8.80
C ILE A 108 3.28 4.38 -9.25
N SER A 109 3.18 3.23 -8.56
CA SER A 109 4.01 2.08 -8.90
C SER A 109 3.49 1.25 -10.08
N GLY A 110 2.19 1.37 -10.43
CA GLY A 110 1.60 0.52 -11.48
C GLY A 110 1.90 -0.96 -11.21
N HIS A 111 2.45 -1.65 -12.20
CA HIS A 111 2.83 -3.06 -12.10
C HIS A 111 4.21 -3.30 -11.50
N TYR A 112 5.02 -2.27 -11.33
CA TYR A 112 6.33 -2.45 -10.73
C TYR A 112 6.24 -3.00 -9.32
N PRO A 113 7.20 -3.84 -8.91
CA PRO A 113 7.34 -4.22 -7.52
C PRO A 113 7.38 -2.99 -6.61
N ALA A 114 6.76 -3.08 -5.45
CA ALA A 114 6.67 -1.96 -4.52
C ALA A 114 6.77 -2.42 -3.07
N ILE A 115 7.37 -1.56 -2.26
CA ILE A 115 7.41 -1.65 -0.80
C ILE A 115 6.76 -0.40 -0.24
N ILE A 116 5.88 -0.54 0.76
CA ILE A 116 5.52 0.55 1.65
C ILE A 116 5.78 0.12 3.08
N CYS A 117 6.54 0.92 3.81
CA CYS A 117 6.88 0.63 5.19
C CYS A 117 6.80 1.86 6.09
N GLY A 118 6.87 1.62 7.39
CA GLY A 118 6.91 2.65 8.43
C GLY A 118 5.99 2.35 9.61
N ASP A 119 5.84 3.34 10.48
CA ASP A 119 4.93 3.29 11.61
C ASP A 119 3.50 3.60 11.15
N HIS A 120 2.67 2.58 11.15
CA HIS A 120 1.24 2.71 10.79
C HIS A 120 0.36 3.10 11.98
N ASN A 121 0.92 3.20 13.18
CA ASN A 121 0.19 3.51 14.42
C ASN A 121 -1.09 2.67 14.58
N SER A 122 -1.15 1.50 13.96
CA SER A 122 -2.31 0.60 13.94
C SER A 122 -1.86 -0.85 14.02
N SER A 123 -2.60 -1.65 14.75
CA SER A 123 -2.33 -3.09 14.87
C SER A 123 -3.19 -3.89 13.87
N ALA A 124 -2.74 -5.10 13.53
CA ALA A 124 -3.43 -5.99 12.58
C ALA A 124 -4.85 -6.40 13.01
N ILE A 125 -5.20 -6.22 14.28
CA ILE A 125 -6.55 -6.49 14.80
C ILE A 125 -7.50 -5.30 14.69
N ARG A 126 -7.01 -4.15 14.21
CA ARG A 126 -7.81 -2.93 14.03
C ARG A 126 -8.22 -2.80 12.56
N TYR A 127 -9.45 -3.04 12.30
CA TYR A 127 -10.09 -2.75 11.02
C TYR A 127 -10.32 -1.25 10.84
N PRO A 128 -10.30 -0.74 9.60
CA PRO A 128 -10.04 -1.42 8.31
C PRO A 128 -8.59 -1.41 7.85
N PHE A 129 -7.64 -0.85 8.64
CA PHE A 129 -6.23 -0.68 8.25
C PHE A 129 -5.63 -1.94 7.60
N TYR A 130 -5.72 -3.08 8.29
CA TYR A 130 -5.05 -4.30 7.84
C TYR A 130 -5.66 -4.83 6.55
N ASP A 131 -6.97 -4.79 6.42
CA ASP A 131 -7.67 -5.26 5.24
C ASP A 131 -7.39 -4.38 4.02
N LEU A 132 -7.37 -3.06 4.20
CA LEU A 132 -7.00 -2.13 3.12
C LEU A 132 -5.61 -2.42 2.55
N CYS A 133 -4.64 -2.69 3.42
CA CYS A 133 -3.30 -3.03 2.97
C CYS A 133 -3.25 -4.44 2.34
N SER A 134 -3.83 -5.44 3.00
CA SER A 134 -3.75 -6.84 2.55
C SER A 134 -4.56 -7.14 1.29
N ALA A 135 -5.53 -6.29 0.94
CA ALA A 135 -6.25 -6.37 -0.32
C ALA A 135 -5.35 -6.12 -1.55
N TYR A 136 -4.22 -5.45 -1.36
CA TYR A 136 -3.36 -5.06 -2.47
C TYR A 136 -1.89 -5.50 -2.31
N MET A 137 -1.40 -5.63 -1.09
CA MET A 137 -0.01 -5.94 -0.78
C MET A 137 0.08 -7.08 0.24
N ALA A 138 1.19 -7.79 0.24
CA ALA A 138 1.44 -8.85 1.20
C ALA A 138 2.17 -8.31 2.45
N ASP A 139 1.73 -8.71 3.63
CA ASP A 139 2.45 -8.47 4.88
C ASP A 139 3.72 -9.33 4.92
N SER A 140 4.88 -8.70 4.83
CA SER A 140 6.18 -9.38 4.77
C SER A 140 6.41 -10.35 5.93
N ARG A 141 5.89 -10.05 7.12
CA ARG A 141 5.97 -10.96 8.28
C ARG A 141 5.17 -12.24 8.08
N LYS A 142 4.03 -12.18 7.36
CA LYS A 142 3.17 -13.35 7.13
C LYS A 142 3.63 -14.22 5.98
N VAL A 143 4.22 -13.59 4.95
CA VAL A 143 4.63 -14.29 3.72
C VAL A 143 6.10 -14.65 3.69
N SER A 144 6.85 -14.38 4.73
CA SER A 144 8.26 -14.73 4.85
C SER A 144 8.47 -16.24 4.75
N GLU A 145 9.39 -16.69 3.89
CA GLU A 145 9.78 -18.11 3.77
C GLU A 145 10.33 -18.66 5.08
N THR A 146 11.09 -17.85 5.81
CA THR A 146 11.53 -18.16 7.16
C THR A 146 10.54 -17.55 8.14
N PRO A 147 9.73 -18.34 8.84
CA PRO A 147 8.77 -17.82 9.81
C PRO A 147 9.46 -17.00 10.91
N PHE A 148 8.88 -15.85 11.22
CA PHE A 148 9.36 -15.05 12.34
C PHE A 148 9.16 -15.81 13.64
N PRO A 149 10.25 -16.08 14.41
CA PRO A 149 10.20 -17.05 15.52
C PRO A 149 9.38 -16.57 16.72
N TRP A 150 9.08 -15.27 16.80
CA TRP A 150 8.33 -14.69 17.93
C TRP A 150 7.03 -14.01 17.43
N PRO A 151 6.01 -14.78 17.02
CA PRO A 151 4.82 -14.23 16.34
C PRO A 151 3.98 -13.29 17.21
N LYS A 152 4.18 -13.28 18.51
CA LYS A 152 3.49 -12.38 19.45
C LYS A 152 4.25 -11.07 19.70
N ASP A 153 5.52 -10.99 19.31
CA ASP A 153 6.31 -9.80 19.57
C ASP A 153 5.87 -8.63 18.68
N GLY A 154 5.71 -7.49 19.30
CA GLY A 154 5.43 -6.21 18.65
C GLY A 154 6.69 -5.45 18.29
N THR A 155 6.52 -4.29 17.65
CA THR A 155 7.61 -3.38 17.31
C THR A 155 7.76 -2.24 18.33
N LEU A 156 6.70 -1.91 19.07
CA LEU A 156 6.72 -0.87 20.09
C LEU A 156 7.40 -1.39 21.36
N CYS A 157 8.67 -1.06 21.59
CA CYS A 157 9.45 -1.49 22.76
C CYS A 157 9.41 -0.50 23.94
N LYS A 158 9.03 0.76 23.73
CA LYS A 158 9.01 1.81 24.76
C LYS A 158 10.34 1.96 25.49
N TRP A 159 11.45 1.92 24.75
CA TRP A 159 12.82 2.03 25.25
C TRP A 159 13.30 0.81 26.09
N ASP A 160 12.53 -0.27 26.12
CA ASP A 160 12.87 -1.51 26.82
C ASP A 160 13.28 -2.59 25.79
N PRO A 161 14.59 -2.96 25.72
CA PRO A 161 15.06 -3.95 24.77
C PRO A 161 14.54 -5.37 25.03
N GLU A 162 14.09 -5.65 26.26
CA GLU A 162 13.54 -6.95 26.66
C GLU A 162 12.03 -7.05 26.44
N LYS A 163 11.39 -5.97 26.00
CA LYS A 163 9.96 -5.94 25.77
C LYS A 163 9.56 -6.78 24.56
N LYS A 164 8.91 -7.92 24.81
CA LYS A 164 8.51 -8.89 23.78
C LYS A 164 7.01 -8.91 23.49
N ASP A 165 6.19 -8.27 24.34
CA ASP A 165 4.74 -8.26 24.28
C ASP A 165 4.15 -6.93 23.75
N GLY A 166 4.98 -6.12 23.10
CA GLY A 166 4.60 -4.83 22.54
C GLY A 166 3.61 -4.96 21.38
N THR A 167 2.93 -3.86 21.07
CA THR A 167 2.06 -3.80 19.89
C THR A 167 2.92 -3.71 18.65
N ARG A 168 2.56 -4.45 17.59
CA ARG A 168 3.15 -4.28 16.27
C ARG A 168 2.51 -3.06 15.60
N LEU A 169 3.30 -2.03 15.36
CA LEU A 169 2.89 -0.79 14.70
C LEU A 169 3.65 -0.54 13.40
N ASP A 170 4.84 -1.14 13.27
CA ASP A 170 5.71 -1.01 12.11
C ASP A 170 5.49 -2.19 11.17
N TYR A 171 5.22 -1.87 9.92
CA TYR A 171 4.95 -2.85 8.87
C TYR A 171 5.84 -2.60 7.67
N VAL A 172 6.13 -3.69 6.97
CA VAL A 172 6.71 -3.70 5.63
C VAL A 172 5.75 -4.50 4.74
N TRP A 173 5.03 -3.79 3.91
CA TRP A 173 4.13 -4.36 2.92
C TRP A 173 4.84 -4.44 1.58
N VAL A 174 4.69 -5.56 0.88
CA VAL A 174 5.38 -5.83 -0.39
C VAL A 174 4.39 -6.23 -1.48
N LYS A 175 4.72 -5.86 -2.72
CA LYS A 175 4.02 -6.26 -3.94
C LYS A 175 5.04 -6.68 -4.98
N GLY A 176 4.82 -7.80 -5.67
CA GLY A 176 5.74 -8.32 -6.70
C GLY A 176 7.12 -8.68 -6.16
N MET A 177 7.16 -9.17 -4.93
CA MET A 177 8.38 -9.54 -4.23
C MET A 177 8.22 -10.83 -3.46
N LYS A 178 9.26 -11.65 -3.49
CA LYS A 178 9.43 -12.80 -2.63
C LYS A 178 10.13 -12.37 -1.34
N VAL A 179 9.57 -12.72 -0.19
CA VAL A 179 10.13 -12.39 1.11
C VAL A 179 10.86 -13.60 1.67
N HIS A 180 12.18 -13.52 1.82
CA HIS A 180 13.02 -14.61 2.34
C HIS A 180 13.04 -14.62 3.86
N THR A 181 13.22 -13.45 4.48
CA THR A 181 13.25 -13.33 5.94
C THR A 181 12.57 -12.04 6.39
N TYR A 182 11.98 -12.09 7.57
CA TYR A 182 11.48 -10.94 8.33
C TYR A 182 12.02 -11.03 9.75
N ASN A 183 12.53 -9.94 10.30
CA ASN A 183 13.01 -9.90 11.66
C ASN A 183 12.85 -8.52 12.31
N HIS A 184 12.92 -8.48 13.64
CA HIS A 184 13.11 -7.28 14.44
C HIS A 184 14.53 -7.24 14.97
N ILE A 185 15.14 -6.06 15.02
CA ILE A 185 16.45 -5.86 15.62
C ILE A 185 16.23 -5.36 17.04
N ASN A 186 16.45 -6.22 18.01
CA ASN A 186 16.34 -5.90 19.43
C ASN A 186 17.71 -5.75 20.11
N GLU A 187 18.75 -5.50 19.32
CA GLU A 187 20.10 -5.25 19.83
C GLU A 187 20.19 -3.90 20.53
N THR A 188 20.98 -3.85 21.58
CA THR A 188 21.23 -2.62 22.32
C THR A 188 22.58 -2.02 21.96
N PHE A 189 22.66 -0.70 21.98
CA PHE A 189 23.91 0.02 21.80
C PHE A 189 24.45 0.44 23.17
N GLY A 190 25.66 -0.05 23.51
CA GLY A 190 26.32 0.30 24.76
C GLY A 190 25.53 -0.15 25.99
N ARG A 191 25.18 0.76 26.89
CA ARG A 191 24.60 0.48 28.21
C ARG A 191 23.10 0.14 28.15
N SER A 192 22.68 -0.88 27.40
CA SER A 192 21.28 -1.32 27.32
C SER A 192 20.30 -0.23 26.82
N VAL A 193 20.75 0.62 25.91
CA VAL A 193 19.91 1.66 25.31
C VAL A 193 19.44 1.20 23.95
N THR A 194 18.13 1.24 23.71
CA THR A 194 17.56 1.09 22.38
C THR A 194 17.70 2.44 21.64
N PRO A 195 17.96 2.42 20.32
CA PRO A 195 18.08 3.66 19.53
C PRO A 195 16.74 4.39 19.34
N SER A 196 15.63 3.71 19.59
CA SER A 196 14.26 4.18 19.45
C SER A 196 13.36 3.48 20.46
N ASP A 197 12.19 4.00 20.72
CA ASP A 197 11.09 3.33 21.42
C ASP A 197 10.38 2.28 20.55
N HIS A 198 10.80 2.12 19.29
CA HIS A 198 10.42 1.05 18.39
C HIS A 198 11.64 0.20 17.99
N PHE A 199 11.43 -1.10 17.81
CA PHE A 199 12.43 -1.98 17.23
C PHE A 199 12.51 -1.77 15.72
N PRO A 200 13.72 -1.62 15.14
CA PRO A 200 13.90 -1.65 13.70
C PRO A 200 13.43 -2.98 13.10
N VAL A 201 12.75 -2.88 11.96
CA VAL A 201 12.31 -4.05 11.18
C VAL A 201 13.29 -4.23 10.01
N ILE A 202 13.74 -5.45 9.81
CA ILE A 202 14.58 -5.85 8.67
C ILE A 202 13.87 -6.92 7.86
N VAL A 203 13.86 -6.76 6.55
CA VAL A 203 13.24 -7.71 5.61
C VAL A 203 14.19 -7.96 4.45
N ASN A 204 14.41 -9.24 4.13
CA ASN A 204 15.18 -9.62 2.96
C ASN A 204 14.20 -10.06 1.86
N VAL A 205 14.30 -9.41 0.69
CA VAL A 205 13.41 -9.64 -0.43
C VAL A 205 14.19 -9.80 -1.74
N SER A 206 13.60 -10.52 -2.69
CA SER A 206 13.97 -10.48 -4.09
C SER A 206 12.77 -10.09 -4.94
N LEU A 207 13.03 -9.41 -6.09
CA LEU A 207 11.96 -9.03 -6.99
C LEU A 207 11.41 -10.26 -7.71
N GLU A 208 10.09 -10.33 -7.89
CA GLU A 208 9.46 -11.25 -8.83
C GLU A 208 9.55 -10.69 -10.26
N PRO A 209 9.46 -11.54 -11.30
CA PRO A 209 9.48 -11.07 -12.68
C PRO A 209 8.43 -9.98 -12.92
N PHE A 210 8.86 -8.90 -13.57
CA PHE A 210 7.97 -7.78 -13.90
C PHE A 210 6.96 -8.18 -14.96
N VAL A 211 5.68 -7.89 -14.70
CA VAL A 211 4.57 -8.04 -15.64
C VAL A 211 4.02 -6.67 -15.99
N ALA A 212 4.12 -6.25 -17.25
CA ALA A 212 3.83 -4.89 -17.69
C ALA A 212 2.35 -4.51 -17.58
N SER A 213 1.45 -5.47 -17.74
CA SER A 213 0.00 -5.25 -17.61
C SER A 213 -0.71 -6.57 -17.29
N HIS A 214 -1.84 -6.47 -16.61
CA HIS A 214 -2.71 -7.61 -16.37
C HIS A 214 -4.06 -7.40 -17.05
N THR A 215 -4.68 -8.52 -17.44
CA THR A 215 -6.05 -8.53 -17.90
C THR A 215 -6.90 -9.22 -16.85
N ARG A 216 -8.03 -8.61 -16.48
CA ARG A 216 -9.03 -9.20 -15.60
C ARG A 216 -10.33 -9.40 -16.34
N TYR A 217 -11.09 -10.36 -15.88
CA TYR A 217 -12.37 -10.76 -16.49
C TYR A 217 -13.47 -10.72 -15.44
N VAL A 218 -14.64 -10.24 -15.86
CA VAL A 218 -15.82 -10.12 -15.00
C VAL A 218 -17.03 -10.70 -15.70
N ASP A 219 -17.71 -11.63 -15.06
CA ASP A 219 -19.00 -12.16 -15.52
C ASP A 219 -19.94 -12.26 -14.31
N ILE A 220 -21.08 -11.58 -14.39
CA ILE A 220 -22.11 -11.60 -13.33
C ILE A 220 -22.60 -13.01 -13.01
N ASN A 221 -22.50 -13.94 -13.96
CA ASN A 221 -22.90 -15.33 -13.80
C ASN A 221 -21.75 -16.25 -13.34
N ALA A 222 -20.54 -15.71 -13.11
CA ALA A 222 -19.44 -16.52 -12.61
C ALA A 222 -19.71 -17.08 -11.22
N ALA A 223 -18.99 -18.12 -10.83
CA ALA A 223 -19.00 -18.61 -9.46
C ALA A 223 -18.37 -17.58 -8.51
N ASP A 224 -18.79 -17.60 -7.23
CA ASP A 224 -18.18 -16.77 -6.20
C ASP A 224 -16.72 -17.18 -5.97
N GLY A 225 -15.87 -16.19 -5.62
CA GLY A 225 -14.47 -16.43 -5.30
C GLY A 225 -13.56 -16.64 -6.52
N GLY A 226 -13.95 -16.14 -7.68
CA GLY A 226 -13.07 -16.06 -8.86
C GLY A 226 -11.82 -15.24 -8.58
N ASP A 227 -10.73 -15.51 -9.31
CA ASP A 227 -9.45 -14.79 -9.22
C ASP A 227 -9.27 -13.71 -10.31
N GLY A 228 -10.32 -13.49 -11.10
CA GLY A 228 -10.32 -12.56 -12.24
C GLY A 228 -9.58 -13.06 -13.47
N SER A 229 -9.15 -14.32 -13.49
CA SER A 229 -8.68 -14.95 -14.73
C SER A 229 -9.85 -15.24 -15.66
N LYS A 230 -9.54 -15.50 -16.94
CA LYS A 230 -10.57 -15.85 -17.93
C LYS A 230 -11.35 -17.11 -17.59
N SER A 231 -10.72 -18.06 -16.88
CA SER A 231 -11.32 -19.33 -16.44
C SER A 231 -12.08 -19.23 -15.12
N ALA A 232 -11.80 -18.21 -14.32
CA ALA A 232 -12.40 -17.94 -13.02
C ALA A 232 -12.66 -16.43 -12.86
N PRO A 233 -13.59 -15.84 -13.67
CA PRO A 233 -13.84 -14.40 -13.64
C PRO A 233 -14.36 -13.94 -12.28
N PHE A 234 -14.13 -12.68 -11.96
CA PHE A 234 -14.86 -12.02 -10.87
C PHE A 234 -16.34 -11.88 -11.20
N ARG A 235 -17.19 -11.83 -10.21
CA ARG A 235 -18.61 -11.51 -10.41
C ARG A 235 -18.89 -10.02 -10.35
N ASN A 236 -18.03 -9.26 -9.69
CA ASN A 236 -18.21 -7.85 -9.41
C ASN A 236 -17.13 -7.03 -10.12
N ILE A 237 -17.51 -5.90 -10.74
CA ILE A 237 -16.56 -5.04 -11.44
C ILE A 237 -15.64 -4.35 -10.45
N GLN A 238 -16.10 -4.00 -9.23
CA GLN A 238 -15.23 -3.38 -8.23
C GLN A 238 -14.11 -4.32 -7.78
N GLU A 239 -14.40 -5.62 -7.60
CA GLU A 239 -13.36 -6.62 -7.31
C GLU A 239 -12.28 -6.66 -8.39
N ALA A 240 -12.69 -6.56 -9.67
CA ALA A 240 -11.72 -6.48 -10.76
C ALA A 240 -10.90 -5.18 -10.72
N VAL A 241 -11.54 -4.04 -10.46
CA VAL A 241 -10.84 -2.74 -10.31
C VAL A 241 -9.86 -2.82 -9.14
N ASP A 242 -10.27 -3.40 -8.02
CA ASP A 242 -9.43 -3.55 -6.82
C ASP A 242 -8.22 -4.47 -7.06
N ALA A 243 -8.34 -5.42 -7.98
CA ALA A 243 -7.26 -6.31 -8.39
C ALA A 243 -6.38 -5.75 -9.53
N THR A 244 -6.58 -4.50 -9.96
CA THR A 244 -5.84 -3.88 -11.07
C THR A 244 -4.94 -2.73 -10.64
N CYS A 245 -4.04 -2.34 -11.53
CA CYS A 245 -3.11 -1.22 -11.42
C CYS A 245 -3.22 -0.31 -12.66
N ASN A 246 -2.45 0.77 -12.69
CA ASN A 246 -2.34 1.62 -13.87
C ASN A 246 -1.98 0.82 -15.13
N GLY A 247 -2.77 1.03 -16.19
CA GLY A 247 -2.54 0.40 -17.50
C GLY A 247 -3.11 -1.01 -17.65
N ASP A 248 -3.88 -1.49 -16.68
CA ASP A 248 -4.57 -2.77 -16.78
C ASP A 248 -5.83 -2.68 -17.63
N THR A 249 -6.29 -3.85 -18.04
CA THR A 249 -7.51 -4.02 -18.83
C THR A 249 -8.49 -4.92 -18.11
N ILE A 250 -9.77 -4.52 -18.11
CA ILE A 250 -10.87 -5.35 -17.61
C ILE A 250 -11.82 -5.65 -18.77
N TYR A 251 -12.08 -6.92 -19.03
CA TYR A 251 -13.16 -7.37 -19.92
C TYR A 251 -14.38 -7.77 -19.11
N VAL A 252 -15.53 -7.20 -19.45
CA VAL A 252 -16.78 -7.41 -18.71
C VAL A 252 -17.80 -8.08 -19.65
N ALA A 253 -18.30 -9.23 -19.24
CA ALA A 253 -19.37 -9.92 -19.96
C ALA A 253 -20.65 -9.06 -20.00
N GLN A 254 -21.50 -9.30 -20.99
CA GLN A 254 -22.82 -8.67 -21.04
C GLN A 254 -23.62 -9.01 -19.80
N GLY A 255 -24.36 -8.05 -19.29
CA GLY A 255 -25.17 -8.25 -18.09
C GLY A 255 -25.54 -6.94 -17.41
N TYR A 256 -26.32 -7.08 -16.37
CA TYR A 256 -26.77 -5.99 -15.52
C TYR A 256 -26.05 -6.08 -14.17
N TYR A 257 -25.14 -5.15 -13.93
CA TYR A 257 -24.30 -5.11 -12.73
C TYR A 257 -24.84 -4.05 -11.79
N THR A 258 -25.29 -4.48 -10.62
CA THR A 258 -25.73 -3.59 -9.55
C THR A 258 -24.65 -3.51 -8.48
N VAL A 259 -24.61 -2.40 -7.79
CA VAL A 259 -23.80 -2.26 -6.56
C VAL A 259 -24.50 -3.02 -5.44
N THR A 260 -23.87 -4.03 -4.90
CA THR A 260 -24.43 -4.84 -3.81
C THR A 260 -24.25 -4.20 -2.44
N GLU A 261 -23.29 -3.29 -2.30
CA GLU A 261 -23.06 -2.47 -1.10
C GLU A 261 -22.60 -1.10 -1.53
N SER A 262 -23.18 -0.04 -0.95
CA SER A 262 -22.73 1.32 -1.16
C SER A 262 -21.37 1.51 -0.49
N GLU A 263 -20.30 1.45 -1.25
CA GLU A 263 -19.04 1.98 -0.77
C GLU A 263 -19.18 3.50 -0.69
N GLN A 264 -19.30 4.03 0.51
CA GLN A 264 -19.24 5.47 0.74
C GLN A 264 -17.81 5.97 0.46
N PHE A 265 -17.58 6.39 -0.78
CA PHE A 265 -16.35 7.08 -1.10
C PHE A 265 -16.52 8.58 -0.82
N LYS A 266 -15.78 9.10 0.17
CA LYS A 266 -15.81 10.52 0.58
C LYS A 266 -17.23 11.02 0.94
N GLY A 267 -18.06 10.19 1.56
CA GLY A 267 -19.42 10.56 1.92
C GLY A 267 -20.40 10.64 0.73
N ARG A 268 -20.07 10.03 -0.38
CA ARG A 268 -20.95 9.86 -1.54
C ARG A 268 -21.10 8.39 -1.87
N ASP A 269 -22.29 7.99 -2.21
CA ASP A 269 -22.55 6.66 -2.77
C ASP A 269 -21.98 6.63 -4.19
N ALA A 270 -21.06 5.70 -4.45
CA ALA A 270 -20.47 5.50 -5.76
C ALA A 270 -20.79 4.11 -6.28
N THR A 271 -21.22 4.03 -7.53
CA THR A 271 -21.49 2.75 -8.23
C THR A 271 -20.19 2.00 -8.53
N LEU A 272 -19.11 2.72 -8.77
CA LEU A 272 -17.79 2.20 -9.08
C LEU A 272 -16.74 3.24 -8.69
N ASN A 273 -15.73 2.81 -7.95
CA ASN A 273 -14.57 3.64 -7.61
C ASN A 273 -13.36 3.20 -8.41
N ILE A 274 -12.85 4.04 -9.31
CA ILE A 274 -11.66 3.77 -10.11
C ILE A 274 -10.54 4.71 -9.68
N PRO A 275 -9.63 4.27 -8.80
CA PRO A 275 -8.59 5.14 -8.23
C PRO A 275 -7.35 5.33 -9.14
N HIS A 276 -7.29 4.64 -10.28
CA HIS A 276 -6.16 4.66 -11.22
C HIS A 276 -6.63 4.50 -12.67
N SER A 277 -5.74 4.73 -13.63
CA SER A 277 -6.06 4.59 -15.06
C SER A 277 -6.12 3.11 -15.44
N LEU A 278 -7.20 2.71 -16.09
CA LEU A 278 -7.39 1.38 -16.66
C LEU A 278 -8.37 1.42 -17.84
N ASP A 279 -8.34 0.38 -18.66
CA ASP A 279 -9.29 0.22 -19.76
C ASP A 279 -10.37 -0.79 -19.36
N ILE A 280 -11.65 -0.42 -19.53
CA ILE A 280 -12.78 -1.31 -19.29
C ILE A 280 -13.55 -1.52 -20.61
N PHE A 281 -13.64 -2.76 -21.05
CA PHE A 281 -14.38 -3.16 -22.24
C PHE A 281 -15.56 -4.05 -21.86
N GLY A 282 -16.78 -3.58 -22.12
CA GLY A 282 -18.01 -4.29 -21.79
C GLY A 282 -18.70 -4.94 -22.98
N GLY A 283 -19.75 -5.73 -22.68
CA GLY A 283 -20.64 -6.33 -23.67
C GLY A 283 -20.19 -7.67 -24.24
N TYR A 284 -19.15 -8.27 -23.68
CA TYR A 284 -18.62 -9.56 -24.15
C TYR A 284 -19.55 -10.73 -23.85
N ASP A 285 -19.43 -11.80 -24.62
CA ASP A 285 -19.95 -13.12 -24.26
C ASP A 285 -19.21 -13.67 -23.03
N SER A 286 -19.77 -14.69 -22.36
CA SER A 286 -19.12 -15.31 -21.17
C SER A 286 -17.80 -16.03 -21.49
N ALA A 287 -17.47 -16.22 -22.75
CA ALA A 287 -16.17 -16.74 -23.18
C ALA A 287 -15.16 -15.62 -23.47
N PHE A 288 -15.56 -14.35 -23.37
CA PHE A 288 -14.76 -13.16 -23.65
C PHE A 288 -14.08 -13.19 -25.03
N LYS A 289 -14.85 -13.60 -26.05
CA LYS A 289 -14.38 -13.71 -27.44
C LYS A 289 -14.96 -12.62 -28.33
N GLU A 290 -16.24 -12.34 -28.16
CA GLU A 290 -16.98 -11.43 -29.03
C GLU A 290 -17.88 -10.50 -28.18
N VAL A 291 -18.09 -9.29 -28.69
CA VAL A 291 -19.06 -8.36 -28.12
C VAL A 291 -20.44 -8.74 -28.65
N THR A 292 -21.30 -9.28 -27.80
CA THR A 292 -22.62 -9.82 -28.17
C THR A 292 -23.78 -9.07 -27.55
N GLY A 293 -23.51 -8.14 -26.62
CA GLY A 293 -24.55 -7.42 -25.91
C GLY A 293 -24.07 -6.13 -25.26
N ARG A 294 -24.62 -5.83 -24.11
CA ARG A 294 -24.29 -4.64 -23.32
C ARG A 294 -23.95 -5.00 -21.88
N THR A 295 -22.98 -4.30 -21.34
CA THR A 295 -22.75 -4.24 -19.90
C THR A 295 -23.44 -3.00 -19.36
N VAL A 296 -24.35 -3.16 -18.44
CA VAL A 296 -25.08 -2.05 -17.79
C VAL A 296 -24.65 -1.96 -16.35
N LEU A 297 -24.16 -0.80 -15.94
CA LEU A 297 -23.87 -0.45 -14.56
C LEU A 297 -25.05 0.35 -14.00
N SER A 298 -25.68 -0.12 -12.94
CA SER A 298 -26.77 0.59 -12.29
C SER A 298 -26.40 0.96 -10.86
N GLY A 299 -26.60 2.23 -10.53
CA GLY A 299 -26.52 2.74 -9.18
C GLY A 299 -27.83 2.68 -8.41
N ASP A 300 -28.89 2.14 -9.02
CA ASP A 300 -30.21 2.06 -8.41
C ASP A 300 -30.24 0.91 -7.39
N LEU A 301 -30.07 1.26 -6.13
CA LEU A 301 -30.22 0.36 -4.97
C LEU A 301 -31.69 0.12 -4.58
N TRP A 302 -32.66 0.84 -5.21
CA TRP A 302 -34.07 0.81 -4.81
C TRP A 302 -35.00 0.80 -6.01
N LEU A 303 -35.59 -0.30 -6.27
CA LEU A 303 -36.96 -0.43 -6.79
C LEU A 303 -37.77 -1.25 -5.81
#